data_2c7c7441f59213a5cbee153592057bab
#
_entry.id   2c7c7441f59213a5cbee153592057bab
#
_cell.length_a   1.000
_cell.length_b   1.000
_cell.length_c   1.000
_cell.angle_alpha   90.00
_cell.angle_beta   90.00
_cell.angle_gamma   90.00
#
_symmetry.space_group_name_H-M   'P 1'
#
loop_
_entity.id
_entity.type
_entity.pdbx_description
1 polymer ?
#
loop_
_entity_poly.entity_id
_entity_poly.type
_entity_poly.pdbx_seq_one_letter_code
_entity_poly.pdbx_strand_id
1 'polypeptide(L)'
;MEEEKHGWQAIAAKKKQIQRALIRQYATCETQTTQGENPNRPAGVAAFGELTEKLSRGELSCEDVVKEQICSLTEILFDNAISRAKQLDKYFQEHRRPVGPLHGIPVTLKDQFDVAGFDSTIGYVGRAFNPATRDSALVEMLRSLGAIIMAKTNLPQSIMWCETENPLWGLTVNPLHSGYTPGGSTGGESALLASGASILGWGTDIGGSVRIPAHMMGLYGFKPSSARLPYRGVPVSTEGQEHVPSSIGPLARSLDGIHTAFKSLIELKPWDFDARCAAIPWREDIYQETSKRPLVIGVLFDDGVVRPHPPITRVLHFAVDALRAAGHHIVDWNAQLHAECVQLMDRFYKVDGGEDIREAVKAGGEPFIEHVQKLVDCGDPISVFQYWQLNRRKWELQQQYLEKWNAMRCAKNNRPVDVVIMPPMSHTSVPHRSCRWVGYTKVWNVLDYPALVIPAGNVCAQDIGASWSFESRNSLDEWNKKLWDNCKEVMASLQLPVGVQIIGRRYADEAVLAAGKVIDDVLRASA
;
A
#
# COMPACT_ATOMS: atom_id res chain seq x y z
N MET A 1 42.53 2.39 0.98
CA MET A 1 41.46 1.62 0.29
C MET A 1 40.65 0.68 1.20
N GLU A 2 41.11 0.37 2.41
CA GLU A 2 40.32 -0.42 3.41
C GLU A 2 39.49 0.43 4.35
N GLU A 3 39.80 1.70 4.56
CA GLU A 3 39.02 2.58 5.45
C GLU A 3 37.68 3.06 4.85
N GLU A 4 37.54 3.15 3.52
CA GLU A 4 36.26 3.53 2.87
C GLU A 4 35.19 2.42 2.89
N LYS A 5 35.59 1.15 3.06
CA LYS A 5 34.64 0.02 3.08
C LYS A 5 33.80 -0.10 4.35
N HIS A 6 34.09 0.66 5.39
CA HIS A 6 33.41 0.58 6.68
C HIS A 6 32.39 1.74 6.92
N GLY A 7 32.35 2.74 6.05
CA GLY A 7 31.58 3.96 6.26
C GLY A 7 30.06 3.70 6.38
N TRP A 8 29.46 3.06 5.39
CA TRP A 8 28.02 2.82 5.37
C TRP A 8 27.55 1.81 6.44
N GLN A 9 28.36 0.76 6.72
CA GLN A 9 28.04 -0.22 7.76
C GLN A 9 28.02 0.43 9.15
N ALA A 10 28.93 1.36 9.42
CA ALA A 10 28.95 2.10 10.68
C ALA A 10 27.72 2.99 10.83
N ILE A 11 27.29 3.67 9.76
CA ILE A 11 26.05 4.46 9.72
C ILE A 11 24.84 3.57 10.00
N ALA A 12 24.70 2.46 9.28
CA ALA A 12 23.62 1.51 9.46
C ALA A 12 23.59 0.89 10.88
N ALA A 13 24.75 0.50 11.41
CA ALA A 13 24.88 -0.03 12.76
C ALA A 13 24.45 1.01 13.82
N LYS A 14 24.88 2.27 13.69
CA LYS A 14 24.49 3.36 14.60
C LYS A 14 22.99 3.64 14.56
N LYS A 15 22.36 3.69 13.38
CA LYS A 15 20.89 3.83 13.25
C LYS A 15 20.15 2.68 13.92
N LYS A 16 20.55 1.43 13.66
CA LYS A 16 19.97 0.24 14.31
C LYS A 16 20.18 0.23 15.82
N GLN A 17 21.32 0.73 16.30
CA GLN A 17 21.58 0.83 17.74
C GLN A 17 20.63 1.82 18.41
N ILE A 18 20.42 3.00 17.82
CA ILE A 18 19.47 4.02 18.31
C ILE A 18 18.06 3.43 18.34
N GLN A 19 17.61 2.82 17.25
CA GLN A 19 16.31 2.17 17.15
C GLN A 19 16.11 1.13 18.26
N ARG A 20 17.08 0.22 18.44
CA ARG A 20 17.03 -0.83 19.47
C ARG A 20 17.01 -0.26 20.89
N ALA A 21 17.72 0.83 21.13
CA ALA A 21 17.73 1.50 22.43
C ALA A 21 16.33 2.07 22.76
N LEU A 22 15.70 2.73 21.81
CA LEU A 22 14.34 3.25 21.95
C LEU A 22 13.33 2.11 22.16
N ILE A 23 13.38 1.03 21.38
CA ILE A 23 12.51 -0.14 21.57
C ILE A 23 12.67 -0.71 22.98
N ARG A 24 13.90 -0.90 23.47
CA ARG A 24 14.17 -1.42 24.83
C ARG A 24 13.63 -0.50 25.92
N GLN A 25 13.76 0.80 25.75
CA GLN A 25 13.25 1.78 26.72
C GLN A 25 11.75 1.59 26.97
N TYR A 26 10.97 1.29 25.92
CA TYR A 26 9.53 1.09 26.02
C TYR A 26 9.14 -0.36 26.36
N ALA A 27 9.89 -1.36 25.91
CA ALA A 27 9.65 -2.77 26.24
C ALA A 27 9.81 -3.09 27.75
N THR A 28 10.70 -2.41 28.45
CA THR A 28 10.90 -2.60 29.89
C THR A 28 9.79 -1.99 30.76
N CYS A 29 8.98 -1.11 30.21
CA CYS A 29 7.83 -0.52 30.92
C CYS A 29 6.66 -1.51 31.10
N GLU A 30 6.56 -2.54 30.27
CA GLU A 30 5.48 -3.54 30.30
C GLU A 30 5.63 -4.57 31.44
N THR A 31 6.84 -4.85 31.92
CA THR A 31 7.08 -5.90 32.92
C THR A 31 6.66 -5.53 34.34
N GLN A 32 6.29 -4.30 34.61
CA GLN A 32 5.86 -3.85 35.95
C GLN A 32 4.34 -3.80 36.16
N THR A 33 3.52 -4.01 35.12
CA THR A 33 2.06 -3.84 35.22
C THR A 33 1.23 -5.11 35.01
N THR A 34 1.83 -6.30 34.82
CA THR A 34 1.07 -7.53 34.52
C THR A 34 1.08 -8.54 35.64
N GLN A 35 0.46 -8.21 36.79
CA GLN A 35 -0.21 -9.19 37.64
C GLN A 35 -1.64 -8.74 37.95
N GLY A 36 -2.45 -8.68 36.94
CA GLY A 36 -3.88 -8.38 36.99
C GLY A 36 -4.39 -8.24 35.57
N GLU A 37 -5.24 -9.15 35.14
CA GLU A 37 -5.98 -8.97 33.90
C GLU A 37 -6.73 -7.64 34.01
N ASN A 38 -6.30 -6.63 33.25
CA ASN A 38 -7.07 -5.41 33.10
C ASN A 38 -8.26 -5.76 32.19
N PRO A 39 -9.51 -5.80 32.70
CA PRO A 39 -10.68 -6.14 31.89
C PRO A 39 -10.96 -5.12 30.77
N ASN A 40 -10.26 -4.00 30.77
CA ASN A 40 -10.33 -2.95 29.73
C ASN A 40 -9.13 -3.01 28.76
N ARG A 41 -8.32 -4.08 28.79
CA ARG A 41 -7.27 -4.26 27.79
C ARG A 41 -7.93 -4.47 26.43
N PRO A 42 -7.70 -3.60 25.41
CA PRO A 42 -8.20 -3.85 24.08
C PRO A 42 -7.58 -5.14 23.56
N ALA A 43 -8.31 -6.24 23.63
CA ALA A 43 -7.90 -7.51 23.05
C ALA A 43 -7.68 -7.29 21.54
N GLY A 44 -6.42 -7.32 21.11
CA GLY A 44 -5.99 -7.17 19.72
C GLY A 44 -6.82 -6.14 18.95
N VAL A 45 -6.32 -4.93 18.85
CA VAL A 45 -6.95 -3.72 18.31
C VAL A 45 -8.34 -3.93 17.69
N ALA A 46 -9.36 -3.49 18.42
CA ALA A 46 -10.74 -3.37 17.98
C ALA A 46 -10.82 -2.78 16.56
N ALA A 47 -11.86 -3.09 15.82
CA ALA A 47 -12.12 -2.50 14.53
C ALA A 47 -11.99 -0.97 14.62
N PHE A 48 -11.46 -0.33 13.57
CA PHE A 48 -11.22 1.12 13.52
C PHE A 48 -12.42 1.95 14.06
N GLY A 49 -13.65 1.55 13.70
CA GLY A 49 -14.88 2.19 14.17
C GLY A 49 -15.07 2.10 15.69
N GLU A 50 -14.80 0.94 16.29
CA GLU A 50 -14.91 0.75 17.74
C GLU A 50 -13.90 1.62 18.51
N LEU A 51 -12.66 1.72 18.00
CA LEU A 51 -11.64 2.56 18.63
C LEU A 51 -11.99 4.05 18.55
N THR A 52 -12.44 4.53 17.37
CA THR A 52 -12.87 5.93 17.21
C THR A 52 -14.06 6.25 18.10
N GLU A 53 -15.00 5.33 18.28
CA GLU A 53 -16.17 5.49 19.14
C GLU A 53 -15.76 5.56 20.62
N LYS A 54 -14.91 4.65 21.09
CA LYS A 54 -14.41 4.66 22.48
C LYS A 54 -13.59 5.91 22.80
N LEU A 55 -12.72 6.35 21.89
CA LEU A 55 -11.98 7.61 22.04
C LEU A 55 -12.91 8.83 22.04
N SER A 56 -13.93 8.87 21.18
CA SER A 56 -14.89 9.99 21.11
C SER A 56 -15.79 10.11 22.35
N ARG A 57 -16.04 8.97 23.03
CA ARG A 57 -16.80 8.92 24.29
C ARG A 57 -15.92 9.13 25.53
N GLY A 58 -14.59 9.20 25.37
CA GLY A 58 -13.66 9.30 26.49
C GLY A 58 -13.56 8.01 27.33
N GLU A 59 -13.96 6.87 26.79
CA GLU A 59 -13.84 5.55 27.44
C GLU A 59 -12.41 4.98 27.40
N LEU A 60 -11.60 5.46 26.45
CA LEU A 60 -10.17 5.19 26.34
C LEU A 60 -9.41 6.51 26.29
N SER A 61 -8.21 6.55 26.89
CA SER A 61 -7.29 7.67 26.69
C SER A 61 -6.41 7.45 25.46
N CYS A 62 -6.04 8.52 24.78
CA CYS A 62 -5.09 8.45 23.67
C CYS A 62 -3.71 7.96 24.13
N GLU A 63 -3.32 8.24 25.37
CA GLU A 63 -2.06 7.80 25.95
C GLU A 63 -2.01 6.26 26.08
N ASP A 64 -3.10 5.63 26.53
CA ASP A 64 -3.18 4.16 26.69
C ASP A 64 -3.11 3.48 25.33
N VAL A 65 -3.78 4.01 24.30
CA VAL A 65 -3.75 3.48 22.94
C VAL A 65 -2.34 3.48 22.35
N VAL A 66 -1.55 4.56 22.59
CA VAL A 66 -0.16 4.68 22.07
C VAL A 66 0.80 3.71 22.76
N LYS A 67 0.65 3.47 24.07
CA LYS A 67 1.55 2.60 24.84
C LYS A 67 1.46 1.12 24.46
N GLU A 68 0.37 0.65 23.86
CA GLU A 68 0.16 -0.77 23.50
C GLU A 68 0.85 -1.24 22.20
N GLN A 69 1.39 -0.33 21.36
CA GLN A 69 1.81 -0.69 19.99
C GLN A 69 3.34 -0.64 19.79
N ILE A 70 4.04 -1.73 20.10
CA ILE A 70 5.50 -1.81 19.88
C ILE A 70 5.87 -3.07 19.07
N CYS A 71 6.36 -2.90 17.79
CA CYS A 71 7.39 -3.68 17.04
C CYS A 71 7.33 -3.47 15.51
N SER A 72 8.51 -3.42 14.82
CA SER A 72 8.80 -3.41 13.35
C SER A 72 9.04 -2.05 12.67
N LEU A 73 9.79 -1.12 13.21
CA LEU A 73 9.84 0.30 12.80
C LEU A 73 11.23 0.75 12.33
N THR A 74 11.32 1.77 11.47
CA THR A 74 12.58 2.45 11.12
C THR A 74 12.89 3.59 12.10
N GLU A 75 12.16 4.69 12.03
CA GLU A 75 12.23 5.80 12.98
C GLU A 75 11.09 5.68 14.01
N ILE A 76 11.42 5.81 15.28
CA ILE A 76 10.50 5.61 16.41
C ILE A 76 10.17 6.96 17.03
N LEU A 77 8.88 7.31 17.06
CA LEU A 77 8.37 8.62 17.49
C LEU A 77 7.59 8.54 18.81
N PHE A 78 7.83 7.53 19.65
CA PHE A 78 6.97 7.23 20.81
C PHE A 78 6.91 8.37 21.82
N ASP A 79 8.02 9.06 22.10
CA ASP A 79 7.99 10.23 22.99
C ASP A 79 7.06 11.33 22.48
N ASN A 80 7.15 11.61 21.16
CA ASN A 80 6.30 12.60 20.49
C ASN A 80 4.85 12.13 20.49
N ALA A 81 4.62 10.84 20.25
CA ALA A 81 3.29 10.24 20.23
C ALA A 81 2.60 10.30 21.60
N ILE A 82 3.31 9.93 22.69
CA ILE A 82 2.81 10.00 24.06
C ILE A 82 2.53 11.46 24.44
N SER A 83 3.44 12.38 24.11
CA SER A 83 3.23 13.82 24.35
C SER A 83 1.98 14.32 23.62
N ARG A 84 1.79 13.90 22.35
CA ARG A 84 0.60 14.26 21.56
C ARG A 84 -0.67 13.66 22.15
N ALA A 85 -0.64 12.40 22.58
CA ALA A 85 -1.77 11.74 23.22
C ALA A 85 -2.26 12.54 24.46
N LYS A 86 -1.34 12.93 25.37
CA LYS A 86 -1.65 13.76 26.53
C LYS A 86 -2.28 15.11 26.16
N GLN A 87 -1.80 15.74 25.07
CA GLN A 87 -2.39 16.99 24.58
C GLN A 87 -3.83 16.78 24.09
N LEU A 88 -4.10 15.68 23.41
CA LEU A 88 -5.42 15.34 22.92
C LEU A 88 -6.39 14.99 24.06
N ASP A 89 -5.94 14.24 25.06
CA ASP A 89 -6.72 13.94 26.26
C ASP A 89 -7.10 15.23 27.01
N LYS A 90 -6.11 16.14 27.19
CA LYS A 90 -6.37 17.46 27.81
C LYS A 90 -7.38 18.26 27.00
N TYR A 91 -7.23 18.32 25.68
CA TYR A 91 -8.18 19.00 24.80
C TYR A 91 -9.60 18.43 24.98
N PHE A 92 -9.73 17.09 24.99
CA PHE A 92 -11.03 16.44 25.18
C PHE A 92 -11.64 16.74 26.55
N GLN A 93 -10.84 16.76 27.62
CA GLN A 93 -11.29 17.13 28.97
C GLN A 93 -11.83 18.56 29.02
N GLU A 94 -11.15 19.50 28.36
CA GLU A 94 -11.50 20.94 28.37
C GLU A 94 -12.71 21.24 27.47
N HIS A 95 -12.81 20.61 26.29
CA HIS A 95 -13.77 20.97 25.26
C HIS A 95 -14.93 19.96 25.11
N ARG A 96 -14.82 18.79 25.73
CA ARG A 96 -15.81 17.67 25.64
C ARG A 96 -16.16 17.27 24.21
N ARG A 97 -15.21 17.39 23.30
CA ARG A 97 -15.32 16.96 21.89
C ARG A 97 -13.96 16.59 21.33
N PRO A 98 -13.90 15.66 20.36
CA PRO A 98 -12.67 15.35 19.64
C PRO A 98 -12.14 16.57 18.85
N VAL A 99 -10.83 16.61 18.58
CA VAL A 99 -10.20 17.59 17.67
C VAL A 99 -10.70 17.41 16.25
N GLY A 100 -10.84 16.16 15.81
CA GLY A 100 -11.30 15.79 14.48
C GLY A 100 -11.58 14.29 14.40
N PRO A 101 -11.94 13.78 13.20
CA PRO A 101 -12.34 12.37 12.99
C PRO A 101 -11.27 11.32 13.32
N LEU A 102 -9.99 11.72 13.39
CA LEU A 102 -8.87 10.84 13.73
C LEU A 102 -8.32 11.11 15.14
N HIS A 103 -9.10 11.74 16.02
CA HIS A 103 -8.67 12.06 17.38
C HIS A 103 -8.21 10.83 18.15
N GLY A 104 -6.93 10.81 18.53
CA GLY A 104 -6.33 9.72 19.29
C GLY A 104 -5.98 8.48 18.47
N ILE A 105 -6.25 8.46 17.18
CA ILE A 105 -5.94 7.31 16.32
C ILE A 105 -4.43 7.24 16.07
N PRO A 106 -3.76 6.15 16.47
CA PRO A 106 -2.37 5.92 16.15
C PRO A 106 -2.21 5.59 14.67
N VAL A 107 -1.27 6.27 14.01
CA VAL A 107 -0.95 6.04 12.61
C VAL A 107 0.54 5.82 12.43
N THR A 108 0.88 5.00 11.45
CA THR A 108 2.25 4.75 11.02
C THR A 108 2.45 5.22 9.58
N LEU A 109 3.68 5.53 9.23
CA LEU A 109 4.02 6.16 7.96
C LEU A 109 5.16 5.39 7.30
N LYS A 110 5.05 5.09 6.02
CA LYS A 110 6.19 4.63 5.23
C LYS A 110 7.36 5.62 5.38
N ASP A 111 8.59 5.13 5.49
CA ASP A 111 9.79 5.92 5.79
C ASP A 111 9.94 7.22 4.97
N GLN A 112 9.40 7.27 3.76
CA GLN A 112 9.53 8.43 2.87
C GLN A 112 8.72 9.66 3.27
N PHE A 113 7.79 9.59 4.23
CA PHE A 113 7.04 10.79 4.66
C PHE A 113 7.89 11.64 5.60
N ASP A 114 8.11 12.91 5.27
CA ASP A 114 8.79 13.85 6.15
C ASP A 114 8.00 14.07 7.44
N VAL A 115 8.69 13.84 8.55
CA VAL A 115 8.26 14.22 9.90
C VAL A 115 9.36 15.06 10.51
N ALA A 116 9.06 16.28 10.94
CA ALA A 116 10.05 17.21 11.45
C ALA A 116 10.88 16.58 12.59
N GLY A 117 12.21 16.65 12.47
CA GLY A 117 13.17 16.06 13.41
C GLY A 117 13.53 14.59 13.17
N PHE A 118 12.98 13.94 12.15
CA PHE A 118 13.24 12.53 11.80
C PHE A 118 13.70 12.38 10.36
N ASP A 119 14.50 11.33 10.08
CA ASP A 119 15.01 11.08 8.74
C ASP A 119 13.93 10.54 7.79
N SER A 120 14.07 10.87 6.50
CA SER A 120 13.35 10.24 5.38
C SER A 120 14.37 9.61 4.44
N THR A 121 14.74 8.36 4.75
CA THR A 121 15.91 7.72 4.13
C THR A 121 15.64 7.13 2.76
N ILE A 122 14.41 6.74 2.47
CA ILE A 122 13.99 5.94 1.30
C ILE A 122 14.93 4.75 1.00
N GLY A 123 15.49 4.17 2.08
CA GLY A 123 16.38 3.01 2.03
C GLY A 123 17.83 3.31 1.65
N TYR A 124 18.21 4.59 1.51
CA TYR A 124 19.56 5.03 1.22
C TYR A 124 20.33 5.39 2.50
N VAL A 125 21.53 4.87 2.63
CA VAL A 125 22.42 5.16 3.77
C VAL A 125 22.87 6.64 3.77
N GLY A 126 23.10 7.21 2.60
CA GLY A 126 23.53 8.62 2.46
C GLY A 126 22.48 9.64 2.93
N ARG A 127 21.23 9.23 3.17
CA ARG A 127 20.18 10.09 3.72
C ARG A 127 20.00 9.95 5.24
N ALA A 128 20.74 9.06 5.89
CA ALA A 128 20.69 8.88 7.33
C ALA A 128 21.32 10.07 8.08
N PHE A 129 20.82 10.38 9.26
CA PHE A 129 21.24 11.53 10.10
C PHE A 129 21.04 12.90 9.41
N ASN A 130 20.05 12.99 8.51
CA ASN A 130 19.63 14.23 7.88
C ASN A 130 18.12 14.44 8.09
N PRO A 131 17.71 14.84 9.29
CA PRO A 131 16.30 14.92 9.66
C PRO A 131 15.57 16.02 8.87
N ALA A 132 14.33 15.72 8.51
CA ALA A 132 13.45 16.68 7.86
C ALA A 132 13.23 17.92 8.74
N THR A 133 13.22 19.10 8.12
CA THR A 133 13.05 20.38 8.83
C THR A 133 11.58 20.73 9.09
N ARG A 134 10.65 20.08 8.39
CA ARG A 134 9.21 20.27 8.51
C ARG A 134 8.44 18.99 8.21
N ASP A 135 7.21 18.94 8.67
CA ASP A 135 6.28 17.86 8.33
C ASP A 135 5.89 17.88 6.84
N SER A 136 5.66 16.71 6.24
CA SER A 136 4.96 16.61 4.96
C SER A 136 3.52 17.11 5.08
N ALA A 137 2.93 17.52 3.96
CA ALA A 137 1.56 18.00 3.95
C ALA A 137 0.57 16.96 4.51
N LEU A 138 0.76 15.68 4.20
CA LEU A 138 -0.05 14.61 4.80
C LEU A 138 0.06 14.58 6.32
N VAL A 139 1.27 14.68 6.87
CA VAL A 139 1.50 14.67 8.34
C VAL A 139 0.85 15.87 9.00
N GLU A 140 0.97 17.08 8.42
CA GLU A 140 0.27 18.28 8.91
C GLU A 140 -1.25 18.06 8.96
N MET A 141 -1.84 17.50 7.90
CA MET A 141 -3.27 17.21 7.82
C MET A 141 -3.71 16.13 8.81
N LEU A 142 -2.97 15.02 8.93
CA LEU A 142 -3.27 13.96 9.90
C LEU A 142 -3.25 14.49 11.34
N ARG A 143 -2.24 15.32 11.69
CA ARG A 143 -2.17 15.95 13.00
C ARG A 143 -3.34 16.91 13.26
N SER A 144 -3.80 17.65 12.25
CA SER A 144 -4.95 18.55 12.38
C SER A 144 -6.26 17.78 12.60
N LEU A 145 -6.38 16.56 12.06
CA LEU A 145 -7.50 15.66 12.31
C LEU A 145 -7.43 14.94 13.67
N GLY A 146 -6.35 15.11 14.42
CA GLY A 146 -6.16 14.51 15.74
C GLY A 146 -5.44 13.15 15.71
N ALA A 147 -4.87 12.73 14.61
CA ALA A 147 -4.06 11.52 14.54
C ALA A 147 -2.75 11.66 15.34
N ILE A 148 -2.24 10.52 15.80
CA ILE A 148 -0.98 10.39 16.54
C ILE A 148 0.02 9.65 15.68
N ILE A 149 1.05 10.34 15.19
CA ILE A 149 2.12 9.73 14.41
C ILE A 149 3.05 8.96 15.35
N MET A 150 3.10 7.64 15.19
CA MET A 150 3.85 6.78 16.11
C MET A 150 5.26 6.44 15.62
N ALA A 151 5.39 6.20 14.34
CA ALA A 151 6.61 5.67 13.79
C ALA A 151 6.65 5.74 12.27
N LYS A 152 7.84 5.52 11.72
CA LYS A 152 8.06 5.30 10.29
C LYS A 152 8.44 3.85 10.04
N THR A 153 8.11 3.31 8.87
CA THR A 153 8.22 1.89 8.54
C THR A 153 9.11 1.63 7.33
N ASN A 154 9.71 0.45 7.28
CA ASN A 154 10.69 0.07 6.28
C ASN A 154 10.12 -0.03 4.86
N LEU A 155 11.00 0.18 3.88
CA LEU A 155 10.74 0.14 2.45
C LEU A 155 12.00 -0.38 1.71
N PRO A 156 11.93 -0.80 0.44
CA PRO A 156 13.12 -1.21 -0.30
C PRO A 156 14.04 -0.03 -0.63
N GLN A 157 15.33 -0.31 -0.80
CA GLN A 157 16.29 0.66 -1.34
C GLN A 157 15.71 1.29 -2.61
N SER A 158 15.73 2.61 -2.73
CA SER A 158 15.13 3.39 -3.82
C SER A 158 13.60 3.39 -3.91
N ILE A 159 12.89 2.70 -3.03
CA ILE A 159 11.43 2.45 -3.09
C ILE A 159 10.93 1.68 -4.33
N MET A 160 11.79 1.32 -5.26
CA MET A 160 11.44 0.84 -6.61
C MET A 160 11.37 -0.68 -6.73
N TRP A 161 10.84 -1.37 -5.69
CA TRP A 161 10.64 -2.81 -5.73
C TRP A 161 9.36 -3.26 -4.99
N CYS A 162 8.86 -4.46 -5.33
CA CYS A 162 7.68 -5.08 -4.74
C CYS A 162 7.97 -6.00 -3.54
N GLU A 163 9.19 -5.98 -3.01
CA GLU A 163 9.61 -6.58 -1.74
C GLU A 163 10.36 -5.51 -0.93
N THR A 164 10.64 -5.76 0.36
CA THR A 164 11.16 -4.73 1.27
C THR A 164 12.49 -5.13 1.88
N GLU A 165 13.56 -4.59 1.30
CA GLU A 165 14.94 -4.78 1.75
C GLU A 165 15.80 -3.56 1.41
N ASN A 166 16.67 -3.14 2.32
CA ASN A 166 17.70 -2.14 2.06
C ASN A 166 18.92 -2.31 2.99
N PRO A 167 20.10 -1.74 2.64
CA PRO A 167 21.32 -1.85 3.45
C PRO A 167 21.22 -1.18 4.83
N LEU A 168 20.42 -0.12 4.96
CA LEU A 168 20.31 0.66 6.21
C LEU A 168 19.54 -0.10 7.29
N TRP A 169 18.32 -0.54 6.98
CA TRP A 169 17.39 -1.15 7.93
C TRP A 169 17.36 -2.67 7.84
N GLY A 170 17.68 -3.23 6.68
CA GLY A 170 17.68 -4.66 6.40
C GLY A 170 16.37 -5.15 5.77
N LEU A 171 16.14 -6.46 5.88
CA LEU A 171 15.03 -7.19 5.29
C LEU A 171 13.82 -7.18 6.23
N THR A 172 12.66 -6.75 5.71
CA THR A 172 11.38 -6.90 6.40
C THR A 172 10.76 -8.25 6.05
N VAL A 173 10.33 -8.98 7.05
CA VAL A 173 9.77 -10.32 6.90
C VAL A 173 8.25 -10.34 7.08
N ASN A 174 7.60 -11.36 6.52
CA ASN A 174 6.20 -11.63 6.74
C ASN A 174 5.99 -12.15 8.19
N PRO A 175 5.08 -11.57 8.98
CA PRO A 175 4.81 -12.00 10.35
C PRO A 175 4.39 -13.48 10.47
N LEU A 176 3.78 -14.05 9.42
CA LEU A 176 3.36 -15.46 9.42
C LEU A 176 4.53 -16.42 9.15
N HIS A 177 5.57 -15.97 8.42
CA HIS A 177 6.72 -16.80 8.07
C HIS A 177 7.92 -15.95 7.67
N SER A 178 9.02 -15.99 8.44
CA SER A 178 10.21 -15.14 8.23
C SER A 178 10.94 -15.37 6.90
N GLY A 179 10.71 -16.48 6.22
CA GLY A 179 11.26 -16.77 4.88
C GLY A 179 10.48 -16.13 3.73
N TYR A 180 9.34 -15.50 4.01
CA TYR A 180 8.44 -14.91 3.01
C TYR A 180 8.42 -13.38 3.09
N THR A 181 8.13 -12.74 1.94
CA THR A 181 8.05 -11.29 1.85
C THR A 181 6.68 -10.77 2.32
N PRO A 182 6.61 -9.62 3.03
CA PRO A 182 5.34 -8.94 3.29
C PRO A 182 4.85 -8.11 2.07
N GLY A 183 5.56 -8.19 0.95
CA GLY A 183 5.37 -7.34 -0.21
C GLY A 183 6.16 -6.05 -0.14
N GLY A 184 5.88 -5.13 -1.05
CA GLY A 184 6.55 -3.84 -1.17
C GLY A 184 5.88 -2.94 -2.24
N SER A 185 6.31 -1.70 -2.26
CA SER A 185 7.39 -1.12 -1.47
C SER A 185 6.94 -0.64 -0.07
N THR A 186 5.66 -0.77 0.29
CA THR A 186 5.12 -0.40 1.62
C THR A 186 5.09 -1.64 2.55
N GLY A 187 6.15 -2.47 2.53
CA GLY A 187 6.15 -3.77 3.22
C GLY A 187 6.37 -3.67 4.73
N GLY A 188 7.11 -2.68 5.22
CA GLY A 188 7.22 -2.43 6.66
C GLY A 188 5.88 -2.09 7.28
N GLU A 189 5.09 -1.26 6.59
CA GLU A 189 3.74 -0.88 6.99
C GLU A 189 2.78 -2.08 7.02
N SER A 190 2.78 -2.87 5.94
CA SER A 190 1.89 -4.02 5.85
C SER A 190 2.22 -5.11 6.88
N ALA A 191 3.51 -5.35 7.15
CA ALA A 191 3.93 -6.29 8.20
C ALA A 191 3.47 -5.82 9.58
N LEU A 192 3.59 -4.52 9.87
CA LEU A 192 3.17 -3.92 11.13
C LEU A 192 1.65 -4.00 11.33
N LEU A 193 0.87 -3.66 10.30
CA LEU A 193 -0.59 -3.77 10.32
C LEU A 193 -1.06 -5.22 10.47
N ALA A 194 -0.44 -6.17 9.74
CA ALA A 194 -0.79 -7.58 9.81
C ALA A 194 -0.50 -8.20 11.18
N SER A 195 0.56 -7.74 11.86
CA SER A 195 0.87 -8.17 13.23
C SER A 195 -0.04 -7.55 14.30
N GLY A 196 -0.92 -6.61 13.94
CA GLY A 196 -1.78 -5.91 14.88
C GLY A 196 -1.11 -4.74 15.61
N ALA A 197 0.14 -4.43 15.31
CA ALA A 197 0.90 -3.37 15.97
C ALA A 197 0.60 -1.95 15.40
N SER A 198 -0.20 -1.84 14.35
CA SER A 198 -0.79 -0.59 13.85
C SER A 198 -2.20 -0.86 13.34
N ILE A 199 -3.01 0.19 13.22
CA ILE A 199 -4.41 0.09 12.73
C ILE A 199 -4.64 0.83 11.43
N LEU A 200 -3.89 1.89 11.17
CA LEU A 200 -3.96 2.71 9.98
C LEU A 200 -2.55 3.12 9.58
N GLY A 201 -2.15 2.78 8.39
CA GLY A 201 -0.86 3.09 7.83
C GLY A 201 -0.95 3.86 6.53
N TRP A 202 0.12 4.56 6.17
CA TRP A 202 0.21 5.36 4.96
C TRP A 202 1.41 4.95 4.12
N GLY A 203 1.15 4.70 2.86
CA GLY A 203 2.15 4.35 1.88
C GLY A 203 2.01 5.15 0.59
N THR A 204 2.78 4.76 -0.40
CA THR A 204 2.76 5.33 -1.75
C THR A 204 2.70 4.22 -2.77
N ASP A 205 2.12 4.51 -3.93
CA ASP A 205 1.89 3.52 -5.00
C ASP A 205 2.16 4.14 -6.38
N ILE A 206 3.25 3.74 -7.01
CA ILE A 206 3.59 4.09 -8.39
C ILE A 206 3.51 2.87 -9.33
N GLY A 207 3.47 1.64 -8.78
CA GLY A 207 3.42 0.41 -9.56
C GLY A 207 2.67 -0.72 -8.86
N GLY A 208 2.05 -0.43 -7.68
CA GLY A 208 1.36 -1.42 -6.84
C GLY A 208 1.76 -1.36 -5.37
N SER A 209 2.58 -0.40 -4.98
CA SER A 209 3.27 -0.42 -3.67
C SER A 209 2.39 -0.20 -2.43
N VAL A 210 1.11 0.10 -2.55
CA VAL A 210 0.08 0.00 -1.51
C VAL A 210 -0.70 -1.32 -1.65
N ARG A 211 -1.06 -1.66 -2.88
CA ARG A 211 -1.95 -2.77 -3.22
C ARG A 211 -1.28 -4.15 -3.10
N ILE A 212 -0.01 -4.27 -3.52
CA ILE A 212 0.75 -5.51 -3.43
C ILE A 212 0.92 -5.96 -1.97
N PRO A 213 1.48 -5.12 -1.07
CA PRO A 213 1.61 -5.52 0.33
C PRO A 213 0.26 -5.70 1.04
N ALA A 214 -0.79 -4.94 0.69
CA ALA A 214 -2.13 -5.17 1.18
C ALA A 214 -2.65 -6.58 0.80
N HIS A 215 -2.48 -6.99 -0.46
CA HIS A 215 -2.82 -8.33 -0.92
C HIS A 215 -2.05 -9.43 -0.20
N MET A 216 -0.73 -9.28 -0.08
CA MET A 216 0.13 -10.30 0.53
C MET A 216 -0.10 -10.49 2.02
N MET A 217 -0.58 -9.44 2.70
CA MET A 217 -0.79 -9.43 4.16
C MET A 217 -2.25 -9.50 4.59
N GLY A 218 -3.20 -9.67 3.67
CA GLY A 218 -4.62 -9.76 4.01
C GLY A 218 -5.20 -8.46 4.56
N LEU A 219 -4.77 -7.32 4.01
CA LEU A 219 -5.17 -5.99 4.43
C LEU A 219 -6.02 -5.30 3.35
N TYR A 220 -6.71 -4.25 3.76
CA TYR A 220 -7.27 -3.27 2.84
C TYR A 220 -6.18 -2.28 2.44
N GLY A 221 -6.11 -1.97 1.14
CA GLY A 221 -5.13 -0.99 0.64
C GLY A 221 -5.72 -0.20 -0.52
N PHE A 222 -5.77 1.12 -0.38
CA PHE A 222 -6.37 1.99 -1.39
C PHE A 222 -5.32 2.86 -2.07
N LYS A 223 -5.20 2.73 -3.40
CA LYS A 223 -4.50 3.66 -4.27
C LYS A 223 -5.52 4.61 -4.89
N PRO A 224 -5.65 5.85 -4.42
CA PRO A 224 -6.52 6.83 -5.08
C PRO A 224 -5.96 7.25 -6.44
N SER A 225 -6.74 7.98 -7.20
CA SER A 225 -6.25 8.74 -8.36
C SER A 225 -5.12 9.67 -7.94
N SER A 226 -4.14 9.88 -8.81
CA SER A 226 -3.08 10.85 -8.52
C SER A 226 -3.67 12.25 -8.29
N ALA A 227 -2.94 13.09 -7.58
CA ALA A 227 -3.36 14.44 -7.23
C ALA A 227 -4.61 14.55 -6.33
N ARG A 228 -5.13 13.43 -5.76
CA ARG A 228 -6.18 13.50 -4.74
C ARG A 228 -5.61 13.81 -3.34
N LEU A 229 -4.42 13.32 -3.02
CA LEU A 229 -3.72 13.59 -1.77
C LEU A 229 -2.39 14.31 -2.02
N PRO A 230 -1.92 15.14 -1.04
CA PRO A 230 -0.76 16.00 -1.23
C PRO A 230 0.55 15.22 -1.17
N TYR A 231 1.47 15.51 -2.09
CA TYR A 231 2.78 14.84 -2.18
C TYR A 231 3.95 15.71 -1.68
N ARG A 232 3.70 16.94 -1.19
CA ARG A 232 4.71 17.84 -0.63
C ARG A 232 5.35 17.23 0.62
N GLY A 233 6.70 17.14 0.64
CA GLY A 233 7.46 16.52 1.73
C GLY A 233 7.40 14.99 1.71
N VAL A 234 7.31 14.39 0.52
CA VAL A 234 7.37 12.94 0.32
C VAL A 234 8.48 12.65 -0.69
N PRO A 235 9.76 12.58 -0.26
CA PRO A 235 10.87 12.28 -1.14
C PRO A 235 10.72 10.93 -1.86
N VAL A 236 11.21 10.90 -3.08
CA VAL A 236 11.16 9.72 -3.97
C VAL A 236 12.49 9.53 -4.67
N SER A 237 12.75 8.36 -5.25
CA SER A 237 13.71 8.22 -6.33
C SER A 237 13.10 8.71 -7.64
N THR A 238 13.92 9.17 -8.56
CA THR A 238 13.50 9.82 -9.82
C THR A 238 12.65 11.07 -9.57
N GLU A 239 13.08 11.91 -8.63
CA GLU A 239 12.40 13.16 -8.29
C GLU A 239 12.34 14.09 -9.50
N GLY A 240 11.18 14.74 -9.68
CA GLY A 240 10.94 15.62 -10.85
C GLY A 240 10.38 14.91 -12.07
N GLN A 241 10.16 13.59 -12.05
CA GLN A 241 9.48 12.89 -13.14
C GLN A 241 7.98 13.24 -13.19
N GLU A 242 7.44 13.45 -14.40
CA GLU A 242 6.04 13.79 -14.65
C GLU A 242 5.30 12.74 -15.51
N HIS A 243 5.96 11.61 -15.81
CA HIS A 243 5.39 10.60 -16.71
C HIS A 243 4.33 9.73 -16.06
N VAL A 244 4.56 9.21 -14.85
CA VAL A 244 3.59 8.45 -14.07
C VAL A 244 3.65 8.90 -12.61
N PRO A 245 2.68 9.69 -12.15
CA PRO A 245 2.70 10.18 -10.78
C PRO A 245 2.47 9.04 -9.77
N SER A 246 3.20 9.07 -8.68
CA SER A 246 2.92 8.24 -7.52
C SER A 246 1.71 8.78 -6.75
N SER A 247 0.91 7.88 -6.17
CA SER A 247 -0.22 8.24 -5.33
C SER A 247 0.07 7.88 -3.87
N ILE A 248 -0.31 8.74 -2.94
CA ILE A 248 -0.36 8.39 -1.52
C ILE A 248 -1.63 7.56 -1.29
N GLY A 249 -1.52 6.52 -0.49
CA GLY A 249 -2.65 5.66 -0.16
C GLY A 249 -2.60 5.07 1.25
N PRO A 250 -3.77 4.93 1.90
CA PRO A 250 -3.88 4.26 3.19
C PRO A 250 -3.90 2.74 3.06
N LEU A 251 -3.36 2.08 4.10
CA LEU A 251 -3.54 0.66 4.38
C LEU A 251 -4.18 0.52 5.76
N ALA A 252 -5.07 -0.45 5.94
CA ALA A 252 -5.70 -0.70 7.23
C ALA A 252 -6.20 -2.15 7.35
N ARG A 253 -6.59 -2.54 8.57
CA ARG A 253 -7.27 -3.81 8.84
C ARG A 253 -8.79 -3.72 8.62
N SER A 254 -9.33 -2.52 8.36
CA SER A 254 -10.75 -2.31 8.05
C SER A 254 -10.93 -1.31 6.91
N LEU A 255 -11.97 -1.54 6.10
CA LEU A 255 -12.33 -0.63 5.02
C LEU A 255 -12.88 0.71 5.56
N ASP A 256 -13.58 0.67 6.69
CA ASP A 256 -14.13 1.88 7.33
C ASP A 256 -13.01 2.84 7.77
N GLY A 257 -11.86 2.29 8.22
CA GLY A 257 -10.68 3.09 8.53
C GLY A 257 -10.13 3.82 7.30
N ILE A 258 -10.04 3.13 6.18
CA ILE A 258 -9.61 3.72 4.89
C ILE A 258 -10.60 4.80 4.43
N HIS A 259 -11.90 4.49 4.43
CA HIS A 259 -12.94 5.42 4.03
C HIS A 259 -12.93 6.70 4.89
N THR A 260 -12.95 6.54 6.21
CA THR A 260 -12.96 7.67 7.15
C THR A 260 -11.71 8.54 6.99
N ALA A 261 -10.53 7.92 6.93
CA ALA A 261 -9.27 8.67 6.81
C ALA A 261 -9.18 9.41 5.46
N PHE A 262 -9.50 8.74 4.35
CA PHE A 262 -9.44 9.36 3.02
C PHE A 262 -10.46 10.49 2.88
N LYS A 263 -11.73 10.27 3.26
CA LYS A 263 -12.78 11.30 3.25
C LYS A 263 -12.38 12.52 4.07
N SER A 264 -11.93 12.31 5.30
CA SER A 264 -11.54 13.41 6.20
C SER A 264 -10.39 14.24 5.64
N LEU A 265 -9.41 13.61 4.97
CA LEU A 265 -8.33 14.33 4.29
C LEU A 265 -8.83 15.15 3.11
N ILE A 266 -9.74 14.61 2.28
CA ILE A 266 -10.31 15.36 1.15
C ILE A 266 -11.14 16.56 1.64
N GLU A 267 -11.87 16.42 2.76
CA GLU A 267 -12.64 17.51 3.38
C GLU A 267 -11.77 18.64 3.93
N LEU A 268 -10.48 18.37 4.25
CA LEU A 268 -9.48 19.40 4.60
C LEU A 268 -8.92 20.16 3.39
N LYS A 269 -9.40 19.88 2.18
CA LYS A 269 -8.97 20.56 0.95
C LYS A 269 -7.46 20.43 0.69
N PRO A 270 -6.96 19.22 0.34
CA PRO A 270 -5.52 18.97 0.13
C PRO A 270 -4.85 19.91 -0.88
N TRP A 271 -5.61 20.50 -1.81
CA TRP A 271 -5.11 21.51 -2.75
C TRP A 271 -4.71 22.84 -2.11
N ASP A 272 -5.09 23.10 -0.87
CA ASP A 272 -4.59 24.25 -0.10
C ASP A 272 -3.21 23.96 0.54
N PHE A 273 -2.77 22.68 0.54
CA PHE A 273 -1.49 22.22 1.11
C PHE A 273 -0.44 21.88 0.05
N ASP A 274 -0.84 21.46 -1.15
CA ASP A 274 0.06 21.09 -2.25
C ASP A 274 -0.52 21.52 -3.60
N ALA A 275 0.23 22.33 -4.32
CA ALA A 275 -0.15 22.85 -5.65
C ALA A 275 -0.40 21.74 -6.70
N ARG A 276 0.10 20.52 -6.47
CA ARG A 276 -0.13 19.37 -7.35
C ARG A 276 -1.47 18.67 -7.12
N CYS A 277 -2.21 19.04 -6.06
CA CYS A 277 -3.52 18.46 -5.80
C CYS A 277 -4.60 19.07 -6.68
N ALA A 278 -5.47 18.21 -7.20
CA ALA A 278 -6.68 18.62 -7.89
C ALA A 278 -7.73 19.12 -6.90
N ALA A 279 -8.35 20.27 -7.18
CA ALA A 279 -9.40 20.85 -6.34
C ALA A 279 -10.74 20.09 -6.52
N ILE A 280 -10.76 18.80 -6.17
CA ILE A 280 -11.93 17.93 -6.28
C ILE A 280 -12.39 17.58 -4.87
N PRO A 281 -13.53 18.12 -4.38
CA PRO A 281 -14.08 17.81 -3.07
C PRO A 281 -14.56 16.35 -3.00
N TRP A 282 -14.86 15.88 -1.78
CA TRP A 282 -15.53 14.60 -1.57
C TRP A 282 -16.94 14.64 -2.17
N ARG A 283 -17.28 13.62 -2.98
CA ARG A 283 -18.58 13.52 -3.67
C ARG A 283 -19.44 12.46 -2.99
N GLU A 284 -20.13 12.90 -1.95
CA GLU A 284 -21.01 12.03 -1.16
C GLU A 284 -22.15 11.44 -1.99
N ASP A 285 -22.69 12.19 -2.94
CA ASP A 285 -23.71 11.76 -3.88
C ASP A 285 -23.29 10.51 -4.68
N ILE A 286 -22.08 10.51 -5.23
CA ILE A 286 -21.52 9.38 -5.97
C ILE A 286 -21.31 8.17 -5.05
N TYR A 287 -20.78 8.38 -3.83
CA TYR A 287 -20.60 7.33 -2.85
C TYR A 287 -21.95 6.67 -2.51
N GLN A 288 -22.96 7.46 -2.18
CA GLN A 288 -24.30 6.98 -1.80
C GLN A 288 -25.05 6.31 -2.96
N GLU A 289 -24.98 6.88 -4.17
CA GLU A 289 -25.61 6.27 -5.34
C GLU A 289 -25.00 4.89 -5.63
N THR A 290 -23.67 4.79 -5.61
CA THR A 290 -22.97 3.53 -5.89
C THR A 290 -23.26 2.47 -4.84
N SER A 291 -23.39 2.85 -3.56
CA SER A 291 -23.65 1.92 -2.45
C SER A 291 -25.07 1.33 -2.46
N LYS A 292 -26.04 2.00 -3.10
CA LYS A 292 -27.48 1.66 -2.94
C LYS A 292 -28.08 0.87 -4.11
N ARG A 293 -27.30 0.59 -5.14
CA ARG A 293 -27.82 -0.07 -6.35
C ARG A 293 -27.00 -1.29 -6.76
N PRO A 294 -27.60 -2.24 -7.51
CA PRO A 294 -26.82 -3.29 -8.14
C PRO A 294 -25.73 -2.72 -9.03
N LEU A 295 -24.50 -3.22 -8.86
CA LEU A 295 -23.34 -2.83 -9.64
C LEU A 295 -23.27 -3.61 -10.96
N VAL A 296 -22.67 -2.99 -11.97
CA VAL A 296 -22.17 -3.65 -13.18
C VAL A 296 -20.66 -3.81 -13.01
N ILE A 297 -20.20 -5.05 -12.86
CA ILE A 297 -18.84 -5.39 -12.48
C ILE A 297 -18.15 -6.09 -13.64
N GLY A 298 -17.11 -5.48 -14.18
CA GLY A 298 -16.19 -6.14 -15.12
C GLY A 298 -15.28 -7.11 -14.38
N VAL A 299 -15.03 -8.29 -14.93
CA VAL A 299 -14.16 -9.30 -14.30
C VAL A 299 -13.03 -9.68 -15.22
N LEU A 300 -11.79 -9.52 -14.75
CA LEU A 300 -10.58 -9.93 -15.44
C LEU A 300 -9.85 -10.99 -14.62
N PHE A 301 -9.84 -12.24 -15.10
CA PHE A 301 -9.17 -13.35 -14.41
C PHE A 301 -7.66 -13.39 -14.62
N ASP A 302 -7.16 -12.88 -15.74
CA ASP A 302 -5.80 -13.08 -16.22
C ASP A 302 -5.35 -11.86 -17.02
N ASP A 303 -4.14 -11.34 -16.76
CA ASP A 303 -3.60 -10.16 -17.45
C ASP A 303 -3.08 -10.42 -18.87
N GLY A 304 -3.13 -11.68 -19.30
CA GLY A 304 -2.64 -12.12 -20.62
C GLY A 304 -1.13 -12.36 -20.69
N VAL A 305 -0.39 -12.09 -19.63
CA VAL A 305 1.08 -12.21 -19.55
C VAL A 305 1.51 -13.31 -18.60
N VAL A 306 1.08 -13.25 -17.33
CA VAL A 306 1.41 -14.23 -16.30
C VAL A 306 0.15 -14.75 -15.64
N ARG A 307 -0.11 -16.05 -15.76
CA ARG A 307 -1.30 -16.70 -15.19
C ARG A 307 -1.28 -16.67 -13.66
N PRO A 308 -2.42 -16.38 -13.01
CA PRO A 308 -2.51 -16.44 -11.56
C PRO A 308 -2.41 -17.86 -11.03
N HIS A 309 -1.85 -18.01 -9.83
CA HIS A 309 -1.88 -19.28 -9.08
C HIS A 309 -3.32 -19.78 -8.83
N PRO A 310 -3.52 -21.10 -8.65
CA PRO A 310 -4.86 -21.67 -8.42
C PRO A 310 -5.68 -20.99 -7.33
N PRO A 311 -5.15 -20.69 -6.12
CA PRO A 311 -5.93 -20.01 -5.08
C PRO A 311 -6.41 -18.61 -5.51
N ILE A 312 -5.63 -17.88 -6.29
CA ILE A 312 -6.01 -16.56 -6.80
C ILE A 312 -7.24 -16.68 -7.72
N THR A 313 -7.18 -17.62 -8.65
CA THR A 313 -8.29 -17.89 -9.58
C THR A 313 -9.54 -18.39 -8.85
N ARG A 314 -9.39 -19.32 -7.89
CA ARG A 314 -10.49 -19.86 -7.08
C ARG A 314 -11.20 -18.74 -6.28
N VAL A 315 -10.43 -17.91 -5.60
CA VAL A 315 -11.00 -16.80 -4.79
C VAL A 315 -11.73 -15.79 -5.67
N LEU A 316 -11.22 -15.50 -6.87
CA LEU A 316 -11.93 -14.61 -7.78
C LEU A 316 -13.21 -15.24 -8.34
N HIS A 317 -13.24 -16.55 -8.63
CA HIS A 317 -14.47 -17.26 -9.01
C HIS A 317 -15.51 -17.21 -7.86
N PHE A 318 -15.08 -17.50 -6.63
CA PHE A 318 -15.94 -17.38 -5.46
C PHE A 318 -16.55 -15.98 -5.35
N ALA A 319 -15.73 -14.93 -5.49
CA ALA A 319 -16.20 -13.55 -5.46
C ALA A 319 -17.24 -13.26 -6.56
N VAL A 320 -16.98 -13.71 -7.78
CA VAL A 320 -17.91 -13.55 -8.92
C VAL A 320 -19.24 -14.24 -8.67
N ASP A 321 -19.23 -15.47 -8.16
CA ASP A 321 -20.44 -16.22 -7.90
C ASP A 321 -21.28 -15.62 -6.75
N ALA A 322 -20.61 -15.19 -5.67
CA ALA A 322 -21.26 -14.48 -4.56
C ALA A 322 -21.91 -13.17 -5.02
N LEU A 323 -21.18 -12.36 -5.82
CA LEU A 323 -21.70 -11.11 -6.36
C LEU A 323 -22.88 -11.32 -7.31
N ARG A 324 -22.84 -12.37 -8.14
CA ARG A 324 -23.95 -12.73 -9.00
C ARG A 324 -25.19 -13.16 -8.20
N ALA A 325 -24.98 -13.97 -7.15
CA ALA A 325 -26.06 -14.40 -6.24
C ALA A 325 -26.68 -13.21 -5.47
N ALA A 326 -25.88 -12.20 -5.13
CA ALA A 326 -26.35 -10.96 -4.51
C ALA A 326 -27.04 -10.00 -5.49
N GLY A 327 -27.22 -10.36 -6.76
CA GLY A 327 -27.96 -9.58 -7.76
C GLY A 327 -27.15 -8.55 -8.53
N HIS A 328 -25.83 -8.55 -8.42
CA HIS A 328 -24.95 -7.72 -9.24
C HIS A 328 -24.81 -8.28 -10.67
N HIS A 329 -24.45 -7.42 -11.61
CA HIS A 329 -24.30 -7.80 -13.01
C HIS A 329 -22.83 -7.99 -13.35
N ILE A 330 -22.47 -9.17 -13.82
CA ILE A 330 -21.10 -9.52 -14.18
C ILE A 330 -20.92 -9.39 -15.70
N VAL A 331 -19.83 -8.74 -16.10
CA VAL A 331 -19.42 -8.54 -17.50
C VAL A 331 -17.98 -9.03 -17.65
N ASP A 332 -17.71 -9.86 -18.64
CA ASP A 332 -16.35 -10.30 -18.92
C ASP A 332 -15.48 -9.12 -19.38
N TRP A 333 -14.34 -8.97 -18.72
CA TRP A 333 -13.35 -7.94 -19.06
C TRP A 333 -12.11 -8.62 -19.66
N ASN A 334 -11.52 -8.04 -20.70
CA ASN A 334 -10.32 -8.58 -21.32
C ASN A 334 -9.06 -7.75 -21.03
N ALA A 335 -7.90 -8.37 -21.17
CA ALA A 335 -6.59 -7.76 -20.89
C ALA A 335 -6.02 -6.92 -22.05
N GLN A 336 -6.83 -6.57 -23.06
CA GLN A 336 -6.37 -5.74 -24.17
C GLN A 336 -5.72 -4.44 -23.65
N LEU A 337 -4.57 -4.06 -24.20
CA LEU A 337 -3.72 -2.93 -23.84
C LEU A 337 -2.90 -3.11 -22.53
N HIS A 338 -3.17 -4.13 -21.70
CA HIS A 338 -2.44 -4.29 -20.43
C HIS A 338 -0.94 -4.50 -20.64
N ALA A 339 -0.57 -5.45 -21.50
CA ALA A 339 0.85 -5.73 -21.78
C ALA A 339 1.60 -4.48 -22.26
N GLU A 340 0.98 -3.69 -23.14
CA GLU A 340 1.60 -2.47 -23.66
C GLU A 340 1.72 -1.38 -22.58
N CYS A 341 0.70 -1.20 -21.73
CA CYS A 341 0.78 -0.28 -20.58
C CYS A 341 1.93 -0.65 -19.65
N VAL A 342 2.11 -1.95 -19.35
CA VAL A 342 3.19 -2.42 -18.49
C VAL A 342 4.56 -2.21 -19.15
N GLN A 343 4.71 -2.53 -20.44
CA GLN A 343 5.95 -2.29 -21.19
C GLN A 343 6.30 -0.80 -21.24
N LEU A 344 5.31 0.06 -21.43
CA LEU A 344 5.53 1.51 -21.40
C LEU A 344 6.01 1.99 -20.02
N MET A 345 5.41 1.46 -18.94
CA MET A 345 5.84 1.76 -17.58
C MET A 345 7.29 1.32 -17.31
N ASP A 346 7.67 0.12 -17.78
CA ASP A 346 9.04 -0.39 -17.63
C ASP A 346 10.06 0.46 -18.40
N ARG A 347 9.66 1.08 -19.50
CA ARG A 347 10.48 2.08 -20.20
C ARG A 347 10.61 3.37 -19.41
N PHE A 348 9.52 3.87 -18.81
CA PHE A 348 9.56 5.06 -17.98
C PHE A 348 10.50 4.93 -16.77
N TYR A 349 10.57 3.77 -16.13
CA TYR A 349 11.49 3.53 -15.00
C TYR A 349 12.98 3.62 -15.37
N LYS A 350 13.30 3.66 -16.65
CA LYS A 350 14.69 3.61 -17.17
C LYS A 350 15.09 4.84 -17.99
N VAL A 351 14.23 5.86 -18.04
CA VAL A 351 14.45 7.02 -18.95
C VAL A 351 15.69 7.84 -18.61
N ASP A 352 16.08 7.88 -17.33
CA ASP A 352 17.28 8.56 -16.85
C ASP A 352 18.54 7.68 -16.90
N GLY A 353 18.43 6.44 -17.41
CA GLY A 353 19.53 5.47 -17.38
C GLY A 353 19.90 5.00 -15.97
N GLY A 354 19.08 5.26 -14.94
CA GLY A 354 19.34 4.94 -13.53
C GLY A 354 20.24 5.94 -12.80
N GLU A 355 20.42 7.13 -13.34
CA GLU A 355 21.36 8.15 -12.81
C GLU A 355 20.97 8.61 -11.40
N ASP A 356 19.70 8.97 -11.18
CA ASP A 356 19.19 9.42 -9.88
C ASP A 356 19.50 8.40 -8.75
N ILE A 357 19.23 7.12 -9.03
CA ILE A 357 19.46 6.04 -8.05
C ILE A 357 20.97 5.82 -7.84
N ARG A 358 21.80 5.88 -8.90
CA ARG A 358 23.27 5.75 -8.77
C ARG A 358 23.87 6.85 -7.92
N GLU A 359 23.49 8.10 -8.14
CA GLU A 359 23.99 9.23 -7.35
C GLU A 359 23.55 9.12 -5.88
N ALA A 360 22.31 8.70 -5.61
CA ALA A 360 21.83 8.50 -4.24
C ALA A 360 22.58 7.39 -3.49
N VAL A 361 22.85 6.25 -4.14
CA VAL A 361 23.64 5.15 -3.56
C VAL A 361 25.10 5.53 -3.39
N LYS A 362 25.71 6.22 -4.36
CA LYS A 362 27.08 6.72 -4.28
C LYS A 362 27.30 7.66 -3.10
N ALA A 363 26.31 8.51 -2.78
CA ALA A 363 26.38 9.42 -1.64
C ALA A 363 26.55 8.70 -0.28
N GLY A 364 26.01 7.49 -0.14
CA GLY A 364 26.14 6.67 1.06
C GLY A 364 27.25 5.62 0.99
N GLY A 365 27.69 5.26 -0.21
CA GLY A 365 28.69 4.23 -0.45
C GLY A 365 28.21 2.80 -0.17
N GLU A 366 26.90 2.58 -0.03
CA GLU A 366 26.31 1.26 0.18
C GLU A 366 26.22 0.46 -1.12
N PRO A 367 26.12 -0.89 -1.06
CA PRO A 367 25.89 -1.71 -2.25
C PRO A 367 24.44 -1.57 -2.74
N PHE A 368 24.24 -1.78 -4.04
CA PHE A 368 22.90 -2.02 -4.56
C PHE A 368 22.37 -3.37 -4.07
N ILE A 369 21.09 -3.43 -3.72
CA ILE A 369 20.37 -4.71 -3.66
C ILE A 369 20.14 -5.22 -5.09
N GLU A 370 20.07 -6.55 -5.26
CA GLU A 370 20.03 -7.19 -6.59
C GLU A 370 18.98 -6.59 -7.54
N HIS A 371 17.80 -6.29 -7.04
CA HIS A 371 16.70 -5.75 -7.85
C HIS A 371 16.98 -4.32 -8.31
N VAL A 372 17.56 -3.50 -7.45
CA VAL A 372 17.93 -2.12 -7.77
C VAL A 372 19.11 -2.11 -8.73
N GLN A 373 20.08 -3.01 -8.56
CA GLN A 373 21.16 -3.19 -9.54
C GLN A 373 20.63 -3.43 -10.95
N LYS A 374 19.65 -4.35 -11.11
CA LYS A 374 19.02 -4.62 -12.41
C LYS A 374 18.24 -3.42 -12.97
N LEU A 375 17.77 -2.53 -12.12
CA LEU A 375 17.06 -1.33 -12.52
C LEU A 375 18.01 -0.25 -13.04
N VAL A 376 19.20 -0.12 -12.43
CA VAL A 376 20.21 0.86 -12.85
C VAL A 376 21.11 0.35 -13.98
N ASP A 377 21.23 -0.97 -14.17
CA ASP A 377 21.93 -1.58 -15.30
C ASP A 377 21.04 -1.59 -16.56
N CYS A 378 20.52 -0.44 -16.94
CA CYS A 378 19.48 -0.33 -17.97
C CYS A 378 19.91 0.41 -19.24
N GLY A 379 21.18 0.78 -19.34
CA GLY A 379 21.75 1.55 -20.46
C GLY A 379 21.77 3.06 -20.22
N ASP A 380 21.97 3.82 -21.29
CA ASP A 380 22.11 5.26 -21.22
C ASP A 380 20.76 5.97 -21.09
N PRO A 381 20.72 7.22 -20.57
CA PRO A 381 19.53 8.06 -20.57
C PRO A 381 19.00 8.28 -21.99
N ILE A 382 17.69 8.34 -22.14
CA ILE A 382 17.06 8.63 -23.43
C ILE A 382 17.03 10.14 -23.70
N SER A 383 16.90 10.52 -24.99
CA SER A 383 16.73 11.93 -25.35
C SER A 383 15.36 12.48 -24.92
N VAL A 384 15.26 13.81 -24.74
CA VAL A 384 13.99 14.51 -24.48
C VAL A 384 12.97 14.21 -25.58
N PHE A 385 13.39 14.11 -26.84
CA PHE A 385 12.49 13.74 -27.93
C PHE A 385 11.88 12.34 -27.73
N GLN A 386 12.70 11.35 -27.40
CA GLN A 386 12.23 9.98 -27.11
C GLN A 386 11.29 9.95 -25.90
N TYR A 387 11.61 10.72 -24.86
CA TYR A 387 10.75 10.85 -23.68
C TYR A 387 9.37 11.45 -24.04
N TRP A 388 9.32 12.47 -24.90
CA TRP A 388 8.04 13.00 -25.39
C TRP A 388 7.23 11.98 -26.17
N GLN A 389 7.89 11.12 -26.97
CA GLN A 389 7.18 10.04 -27.69
C GLN A 389 6.55 9.02 -26.72
N LEU A 390 7.24 8.68 -25.60
CA LEU A 390 6.67 7.84 -24.55
C LEU A 390 5.44 8.49 -23.91
N ASN A 391 5.51 9.78 -23.58
CA ASN A 391 4.36 10.51 -23.02
C ASN A 391 3.19 10.58 -24.01
N ARG A 392 3.45 10.83 -25.31
CA ARG A 392 2.41 10.77 -26.33
C ARG A 392 1.74 9.40 -26.37
N ARG A 393 2.53 8.32 -26.35
CA ARG A 393 1.97 6.95 -26.35
C ARG A 393 1.16 6.67 -25.09
N LYS A 394 1.56 7.17 -23.92
CA LYS A 394 0.77 7.08 -22.70
C LYS A 394 -0.62 7.72 -22.85
N TRP A 395 -0.70 8.92 -23.40
CA TRP A 395 -1.98 9.59 -23.64
C TRP A 395 -2.87 8.82 -24.60
N GLU A 396 -2.30 8.27 -25.67
CA GLU A 396 -3.03 7.42 -26.62
C GLU A 396 -3.59 6.17 -25.94
N LEU A 397 -2.81 5.50 -25.10
CA LEU A 397 -3.26 4.32 -24.33
C LEU A 397 -4.35 4.69 -23.32
N GLN A 398 -4.22 5.81 -22.63
CA GLN A 398 -5.25 6.30 -21.70
C GLN A 398 -6.58 6.57 -22.45
N GLN A 399 -6.52 7.18 -23.64
CA GLN A 399 -7.70 7.43 -24.46
C GLN A 399 -8.32 6.12 -24.98
N GLN A 400 -7.52 5.21 -25.53
CA GLN A 400 -7.98 3.91 -26.00
C GLN A 400 -8.63 3.08 -24.88
N TYR A 401 -8.07 3.15 -23.66
CA TYR A 401 -8.63 2.44 -22.52
C TYR A 401 -9.95 3.07 -22.03
N LEU A 402 -10.08 4.39 -22.09
CA LEU A 402 -11.33 5.08 -21.82
C LEU A 402 -12.42 4.69 -22.83
N GLU A 403 -12.09 4.62 -24.12
CA GLU A 403 -13.01 4.18 -25.18
C GLU A 403 -13.45 2.73 -24.98
N LYS A 404 -12.51 1.83 -24.65
CA LYS A 404 -12.82 0.46 -24.26
C LYS A 404 -13.79 0.42 -23.08
N TRP A 405 -13.53 1.17 -22.01
CA TRP A 405 -14.41 1.22 -20.85
C TRP A 405 -15.82 1.71 -21.21
N ASN A 406 -15.91 2.74 -22.02
CA ASN A 406 -17.18 3.30 -22.48
C ASN A 406 -18.00 2.34 -23.36
N ALA A 407 -17.32 1.50 -24.12
CA ALA A 407 -17.94 0.49 -24.98
C ALA A 407 -18.46 -0.72 -24.18
N MET A 408 -17.90 -1.01 -23.01
CA MET A 408 -18.28 -2.18 -22.19
C MET A 408 -19.55 -1.90 -21.41
N ARG A 409 -20.61 -2.62 -21.76
CA ARG A 409 -21.95 -2.44 -21.18
C ARG A 409 -22.57 -3.78 -20.80
N CYS A 410 -23.36 -3.76 -19.75
CA CYS A 410 -24.17 -4.89 -19.33
C CYS A 410 -25.28 -5.18 -20.37
N ALA A 411 -25.32 -6.39 -20.89
CA ALA A 411 -26.34 -6.80 -21.88
C ALA A 411 -27.78 -6.74 -21.34
N LYS A 412 -27.99 -6.88 -20.02
CA LYS A 412 -29.33 -6.90 -19.41
C LYS A 412 -29.96 -5.51 -19.27
N ASN A 413 -29.18 -4.46 -18.99
CA ASN A 413 -29.71 -3.13 -18.67
C ASN A 413 -29.02 -1.98 -19.40
N ASN A 414 -28.09 -2.30 -20.32
CA ASN A 414 -27.30 -1.36 -21.12
C ASN A 414 -26.49 -0.33 -20.29
N ARG A 415 -26.29 -0.57 -18.99
CA ARG A 415 -25.46 0.31 -18.14
C ARG A 415 -23.97 0.05 -18.39
N PRO A 416 -23.12 1.09 -18.30
CA PRO A 416 -21.67 0.93 -18.37
C PRO A 416 -21.17 0.15 -17.14
N VAL A 417 -19.96 -0.41 -17.24
CA VAL A 417 -19.26 -1.02 -16.12
C VAL A 417 -18.94 0.06 -15.08
N ASP A 418 -19.34 -0.19 -13.83
CA ASP A 418 -19.08 0.69 -12.69
C ASP A 418 -17.64 0.53 -12.19
N VAL A 419 -17.23 -0.71 -11.96
CA VAL A 419 -15.88 -1.09 -11.51
C VAL A 419 -15.43 -2.38 -12.19
N VAL A 420 -14.11 -2.58 -12.23
CA VAL A 420 -13.51 -3.85 -12.66
C VAL A 420 -12.90 -4.55 -11.43
N ILE A 421 -13.12 -5.86 -11.28
CA ILE A 421 -12.44 -6.69 -10.29
C ILE A 421 -11.45 -7.62 -10.97
N MET A 422 -10.29 -7.81 -10.34
CA MET A 422 -9.24 -8.70 -10.82
C MET A 422 -8.24 -9.06 -9.72
N PRO A 423 -7.33 -10.02 -9.94
CA PRO A 423 -6.23 -10.26 -9.01
C PRO A 423 -5.33 -9.02 -8.84
N PRO A 424 -4.82 -8.73 -7.65
CA PRO A 424 -3.76 -7.73 -7.46
C PRO A 424 -2.39 -8.21 -7.95
N MET A 425 -2.13 -9.53 -7.87
CA MET A 425 -0.91 -10.19 -8.28
C MET A 425 -1.23 -11.57 -8.87
N SER A 426 -0.29 -12.15 -9.60
CA SER A 426 -0.39 -13.55 -10.07
C SER A 426 -0.19 -14.58 -8.94
N HIS A 427 0.34 -14.18 -7.79
CA HIS A 427 0.65 -15.01 -6.63
C HIS A 427 0.37 -14.25 -5.32
N THR A 428 0.23 -14.95 -4.21
CA THR A 428 0.18 -14.39 -2.86
C THR A 428 1.60 -14.07 -2.34
N SER A 429 1.81 -13.95 -1.01
CA SER A 429 3.16 -13.82 -0.44
C SER A 429 4.05 -14.99 -0.90
N VAL A 430 5.31 -14.70 -1.19
CA VAL A 430 6.30 -15.62 -1.79
C VAL A 430 7.61 -15.57 -1.00
N PRO A 431 8.52 -16.55 -1.16
CA PRO A 431 9.85 -16.48 -0.60
C PRO A 431 10.56 -15.19 -1.00
N HIS A 432 11.40 -14.65 -0.10
CA HIS A 432 12.16 -13.44 -0.37
C HIS A 432 12.91 -13.49 -1.69
N ARG A 433 12.98 -12.35 -2.40
CA ARG A 433 13.65 -12.15 -3.69
C ARG A 433 13.07 -12.99 -4.84
N SER A 434 11.82 -13.47 -4.68
CA SER A 434 11.13 -14.27 -5.68
C SER A 434 10.07 -13.50 -6.48
N CYS A 435 9.73 -12.27 -6.11
CA CYS A 435 8.74 -11.48 -6.84
C CYS A 435 9.34 -10.95 -8.15
N ARG A 436 8.68 -11.21 -9.30
CA ARG A 436 9.20 -10.80 -10.64
C ARG A 436 8.18 -10.10 -11.52
N TRP A 437 6.89 -10.24 -11.24
CA TRP A 437 5.85 -9.68 -12.08
C TRP A 437 4.84 -8.87 -11.27
N VAL A 438 4.63 -7.63 -11.66
CA VAL A 438 3.68 -6.69 -11.02
C VAL A 438 2.75 -6.04 -12.05
N GLY A 439 2.54 -6.69 -13.20
CA GLY A 439 1.71 -6.18 -14.30
C GLY A 439 0.27 -5.93 -13.91
N TYR A 440 -0.29 -6.76 -13.03
CA TYR A 440 -1.66 -6.64 -12.51
C TYR A 440 -1.95 -5.31 -11.81
N THR A 441 -0.94 -4.67 -11.24
CA THR A 441 -1.07 -3.37 -10.55
C THR A 441 -0.55 -2.20 -11.38
N LYS A 442 0.57 -2.37 -12.11
CA LYS A 442 1.24 -1.30 -12.90
C LYS A 442 0.33 -0.66 -13.94
N VAL A 443 -0.51 -1.44 -14.60
CA VAL A 443 -1.43 -0.94 -15.63
C VAL A 443 -2.28 0.21 -15.12
N TRP A 444 -2.74 0.14 -13.87
CA TRP A 444 -3.60 1.14 -13.25
C TRP A 444 -2.85 2.40 -12.81
N ASN A 445 -1.52 2.34 -12.69
CA ASN A 445 -0.69 3.52 -12.49
C ASN A 445 -0.50 4.30 -13.81
N VAL A 446 -0.22 3.61 -14.91
CA VAL A 446 -0.12 4.24 -16.26
C VAL A 446 -1.44 4.91 -16.65
N LEU A 447 -2.56 4.27 -16.36
CA LEU A 447 -3.90 4.78 -16.64
C LEU A 447 -4.37 5.82 -15.60
N ASP A 448 -3.70 5.92 -14.48
CA ASP A 448 -4.07 6.74 -13.31
C ASP A 448 -5.48 6.43 -12.78
N TYR A 449 -5.85 5.16 -12.73
CA TYR A 449 -7.13 4.71 -12.23
C TYR A 449 -7.03 4.36 -10.73
N PRO A 450 -7.99 4.80 -9.88
CA PRO A 450 -8.03 4.41 -8.47
C PRO A 450 -8.29 2.92 -8.34
N ALA A 451 -7.67 2.31 -7.35
CA ALA A 451 -7.80 0.88 -7.12
C ALA A 451 -7.74 0.55 -5.61
N LEU A 452 -8.68 -0.26 -5.16
CA LEU A 452 -8.80 -0.75 -3.79
C LEU A 452 -8.54 -2.25 -3.77
N VAL A 453 -7.66 -2.71 -2.89
CA VAL A 453 -7.51 -4.14 -2.55
C VAL A 453 -8.31 -4.42 -1.29
N ILE A 454 -9.06 -5.52 -1.34
CA ILE A 454 -9.77 -6.09 -0.19
C ILE A 454 -9.32 -7.53 0.05
N PRO A 455 -9.25 -8.02 1.30
CA PRO A 455 -9.10 -9.45 1.59
C PRO A 455 -10.31 -10.23 1.07
N ALA A 456 -10.09 -11.37 0.41
CA ALA A 456 -11.18 -12.12 -0.20
C ALA A 456 -11.12 -13.65 0.06
N GLY A 457 -10.04 -14.13 0.65
CA GLY A 457 -9.86 -15.53 1.00
C GLY A 457 -8.42 -15.87 1.34
N ASN A 458 -8.13 -17.17 1.41
CA ASN A 458 -6.81 -17.67 1.77
C ASN A 458 -6.45 -18.86 0.86
N VAL A 459 -5.15 -19.15 0.75
CA VAL A 459 -4.67 -20.41 0.18
C VAL A 459 -5.11 -21.57 1.08
N CYS A 460 -5.55 -22.66 0.51
CA CYS A 460 -6.03 -23.82 1.26
C CYS A 460 -5.59 -25.15 0.63
N ALA A 461 -5.78 -26.25 1.36
CA ALA A 461 -5.32 -27.58 0.95
C ALA A 461 -5.92 -28.03 -0.41
N GLN A 462 -7.15 -27.62 -0.75
CA GLN A 462 -7.75 -27.95 -2.05
C GLN A 462 -7.00 -27.36 -3.25
N ASP A 463 -6.28 -26.23 -3.04
CA ASP A 463 -5.53 -25.59 -4.11
C ASP A 463 -4.32 -26.40 -4.55
N ILE A 464 -3.75 -27.23 -3.65
CA ILE A 464 -2.59 -28.08 -3.92
C ILE A 464 -2.91 -29.13 -5.02
N GLY A 465 -4.12 -29.71 -4.97
CA GLY A 465 -4.60 -30.70 -5.93
C GLY A 465 -5.22 -30.12 -7.20
N ALA A 466 -5.29 -28.80 -7.33
CA ALA A 466 -5.89 -28.18 -8.49
C ALA A 466 -5.10 -28.51 -9.77
N SER A 467 -5.82 -28.89 -10.83
CA SER A 467 -5.22 -29.09 -12.15
C SER A 467 -4.74 -27.76 -12.70
N TRP A 468 -3.42 -27.55 -12.74
CA TRP A 468 -2.79 -26.32 -13.22
C TRP A 468 -1.62 -26.65 -14.18
N SER A 469 -1.95 -27.48 -15.19
CA SER A 469 -1.01 -27.88 -16.25
C SER A 469 -1.31 -27.11 -17.52
N PHE A 470 -0.32 -26.38 -18.02
CA PHE A 470 -0.43 -25.58 -19.24
C PHE A 470 0.96 -25.38 -19.87
N GLU A 471 0.98 -25.03 -21.14
CA GLU A 471 2.16 -24.51 -21.80
C GLU A 471 2.35 -23.05 -21.43
N SER A 472 3.56 -22.68 -20.96
CA SER A 472 3.87 -21.33 -20.53
C SER A 472 3.95 -20.36 -21.71
N ARG A 473 3.33 -19.20 -21.58
CA ARG A 473 3.30 -18.16 -22.63
C ARG A 473 4.67 -17.49 -22.84
N ASN A 474 5.46 -17.41 -21.76
CA ASN A 474 6.76 -16.74 -21.71
C ASN A 474 7.53 -17.18 -20.46
N SER A 475 8.76 -16.70 -20.29
CA SER A 475 9.64 -17.06 -19.18
C SER A 475 9.12 -16.60 -17.80
N LEU A 476 8.34 -15.51 -17.72
CA LEU A 476 7.72 -15.05 -16.47
C LEU A 476 6.55 -15.95 -16.05
N ASP A 477 5.75 -16.42 -17.02
CA ASP A 477 4.67 -17.38 -16.78
C ASP A 477 5.25 -18.75 -16.33
N GLU A 478 6.36 -19.17 -16.95
CA GLU A 478 7.10 -20.38 -16.54
C GLU A 478 7.69 -20.24 -15.12
N TRP A 479 8.28 -19.09 -14.82
CA TRP A 479 8.78 -18.80 -13.47
C TRP A 479 7.64 -18.87 -12.44
N ASN A 480 6.50 -18.25 -12.71
CA ASN A 480 5.35 -18.25 -11.81
C ASN A 480 4.78 -19.65 -11.59
N LYS A 481 4.79 -20.49 -12.64
CA LYS A 481 4.41 -21.91 -12.54
C LYS A 481 5.35 -22.68 -11.62
N LYS A 482 6.67 -22.55 -11.80
CA LYS A 482 7.67 -23.18 -10.92
C LYS A 482 7.57 -22.68 -9.47
N LEU A 483 7.25 -21.40 -9.29
CA LEU A 483 7.06 -20.81 -7.95
C LEU A 483 5.90 -21.47 -7.21
N TRP A 484 4.77 -21.68 -7.87
CA TRP A 484 3.64 -22.43 -7.30
C TRP A 484 4.01 -23.86 -6.96
N ASP A 485 4.58 -24.58 -7.91
CA ASP A 485 4.94 -26.00 -7.75
C ASP A 485 5.91 -26.22 -6.56
N ASN A 486 6.81 -25.26 -6.30
CA ASN A 486 7.79 -25.33 -5.21
C ASN A 486 7.26 -24.86 -3.85
N CYS A 487 6.19 -24.06 -3.80
CA CYS A 487 5.79 -23.36 -2.56
C CYS A 487 4.35 -23.66 -2.11
N LYS A 488 3.55 -24.38 -2.91
CA LYS A 488 2.10 -24.56 -2.67
C LYS A 488 1.77 -25.19 -1.31
N GLU A 489 2.55 -26.18 -0.85
CA GLU A 489 2.34 -26.83 0.43
C GLU A 489 2.54 -25.86 1.60
N VAL A 490 3.61 -25.06 1.55
CA VAL A 490 3.90 -24.04 2.57
C VAL A 490 2.85 -22.93 2.51
N MET A 491 2.50 -22.45 1.34
CA MET A 491 1.47 -21.42 1.17
C MET A 491 0.11 -21.86 1.72
N ALA A 492 -0.26 -23.13 1.50
CA ALA A 492 -1.50 -23.70 2.02
C ALA A 492 -1.47 -23.93 3.54
N SER A 493 -0.34 -24.42 4.08
CA SER A 493 -0.20 -24.64 5.53
C SER A 493 -0.23 -23.34 6.32
N LEU A 494 0.29 -22.25 5.75
CA LEU A 494 0.26 -20.90 6.32
C LEU A 494 -1.07 -20.17 6.07
N GLN A 495 -1.95 -20.74 5.25
CA GLN A 495 -3.20 -20.09 4.83
C GLN A 495 -2.96 -18.66 4.35
N LEU A 496 -1.96 -18.46 3.49
CA LEU A 496 -1.56 -17.14 3.05
C LEU A 496 -2.74 -16.37 2.43
N PRO A 497 -2.90 -15.07 2.73
CA PRO A 497 -4.03 -14.29 2.26
C PRO A 497 -4.09 -14.15 0.74
N VAL A 498 -5.30 -14.05 0.22
CA VAL A 498 -5.62 -13.74 -1.17
C VAL A 498 -6.59 -12.56 -1.19
N GLY A 499 -6.21 -11.48 -1.85
CA GLY A 499 -7.07 -10.32 -2.04
C GLY A 499 -7.60 -10.22 -3.46
N VAL A 500 -8.62 -9.40 -3.64
CA VAL A 500 -9.16 -8.94 -4.92
C VAL A 500 -8.98 -7.44 -5.01
N GLN A 501 -8.56 -6.91 -6.18
CA GLN A 501 -8.52 -5.47 -6.40
C GLN A 501 -9.73 -5.00 -7.21
N ILE A 502 -10.26 -3.84 -6.84
CA ILE A 502 -11.44 -3.17 -7.38
C ILE A 502 -10.98 -1.87 -8.01
N ILE A 503 -11.20 -1.70 -9.30
CA ILE A 503 -10.66 -0.58 -10.08
C ILE A 503 -11.82 0.28 -10.58
N GLY A 504 -11.70 1.59 -10.48
CA GLY A 504 -12.59 2.56 -11.08
C GLY A 504 -11.90 3.45 -12.10
N ARG A 505 -12.67 4.27 -12.81
CA ARG A 505 -12.14 5.28 -13.72
C ARG A 505 -11.37 6.36 -12.95
N ARG A 506 -10.50 7.06 -13.63
CA ARG A 506 -9.78 8.20 -13.05
C ARG A 506 -10.74 9.16 -12.34
N TYR A 507 -10.40 9.55 -11.14
CA TYR A 507 -11.21 10.38 -10.24
C TYR A 507 -12.57 9.79 -9.83
N ALA A 508 -12.78 8.48 -9.96
CA ALA A 508 -13.94 7.80 -9.41
C ALA A 508 -13.64 7.16 -8.03
N ASP A 509 -12.86 7.85 -7.21
CA ASP A 509 -12.36 7.37 -5.91
C ASP A 509 -13.50 7.00 -4.96
N GLU A 510 -14.52 7.84 -4.87
CA GLU A 510 -15.71 7.62 -4.05
C GLU A 510 -16.51 6.39 -4.52
N ALA A 511 -16.64 6.22 -5.85
CA ALA A 511 -17.33 5.05 -6.41
C ALA A 511 -16.55 3.75 -6.15
N VAL A 512 -15.20 3.79 -6.18
CA VAL A 512 -14.36 2.62 -5.86
C VAL A 512 -14.51 2.24 -4.38
N LEU A 513 -14.49 3.20 -3.47
CA LEU A 513 -14.67 2.94 -2.04
C LEU A 513 -16.09 2.41 -1.73
N ALA A 514 -17.11 2.98 -2.36
CA ALA A 514 -18.49 2.51 -2.23
C ALA A 514 -18.69 1.10 -2.79
N ALA A 515 -18.19 0.83 -4.00
CA ALA A 515 -18.23 -0.50 -4.58
C ALA A 515 -17.42 -1.51 -3.75
N GLY A 516 -16.27 -1.07 -3.20
CA GLY A 516 -15.48 -1.86 -2.27
C GLY A 516 -16.27 -2.30 -1.04
N LYS A 517 -17.02 -1.39 -0.43
CA LYS A 517 -17.88 -1.69 0.72
C LYS A 517 -18.96 -2.70 0.36
N VAL A 518 -19.66 -2.50 -0.77
CA VAL A 518 -20.70 -3.43 -1.25
C VAL A 518 -20.11 -4.82 -1.52
N ILE A 519 -18.95 -4.90 -2.19
CA ILE A 519 -18.31 -6.17 -2.52
C ILE A 519 -17.81 -6.86 -1.25
N ASP A 520 -17.16 -6.14 -0.33
CA ASP A 520 -16.66 -6.69 0.94
C ASP A 520 -17.81 -7.26 1.80
N ASP A 521 -18.94 -6.55 1.90
CA ASP A 521 -20.12 -7.01 2.62
C ASP A 521 -20.69 -8.32 2.02
N VAL A 522 -20.77 -8.40 0.69
CA VAL A 522 -21.23 -9.62 0.01
C VAL A 522 -20.28 -10.79 0.25
N LEU A 523 -18.97 -10.58 0.14
CA LEU A 523 -17.98 -11.64 0.35
C LEU A 523 -17.99 -12.16 1.79
N ARG A 524 -18.08 -11.26 2.78
CA ARG A 524 -18.17 -11.62 4.21
C ARG A 524 -19.44 -12.37 4.55
N ALA A 525 -20.58 -12.02 3.91
CA ALA A 525 -21.84 -12.72 4.11
C ALA A 525 -21.87 -14.10 3.43
N SER A 526 -20.98 -14.37 2.48
CA SER A 526 -20.91 -15.61 1.70
C SER A 526 -19.81 -16.57 2.17
N ALA A 527 -18.87 -16.11 3.00
CA ALA A 527 -17.78 -16.90 3.57
C ALA A 527 -18.25 -17.66 4.83
#